data_08a791aacea0dd0abc821c3d3819361d
#
_entry.id   08a791aacea0dd0abc821c3d3819361d
#
_cell.length_a   1.000
_cell.length_b   1.000
_cell.length_c   1.000
_cell.angle_alpha   90.00
_cell.angle_beta   90.00
_cell.angle_gamma   90.00
#
_symmetry.space_group_name_H-M   'P 1'
#
loop_
_entity.id
_entity.type
_entity.pdbx_description
1 polymer ?
#
loop_
_entity_poly.entity_id
_entity_poly.type
_entity_poly.pdbx_seq_one_letter_code
_entity_poly.pdbx_strand_id
1 'polypeptide(L)'
;MRKLLITLCVLGSATARYATAQPDVRIEPPANVEGPRVLEEQTATAVVRDYLQSWHSMSAALQQNDADLLDTDFAGTARDKLAETVQEQARLGLSAHYLDRAHDIQIVFISPDGLSIELTDRVEYDVQIFDHDKPVTSQHMRTRYTVVLTPAEARWKVRVFQGQI
;
A
#
# COMPACT_ATOMS: atom_id res chain seq x y z
N MET A 1 6.23 26.21 62.59
CA MET A 1 5.37 25.42 61.67
C MET A 1 5.67 25.87 60.26
N ARG A 2 6.50 25.10 59.51
CA ARG A 2 6.90 25.38 58.13
C ARG A 2 6.01 24.57 57.21
N LYS A 3 5.18 25.23 56.39
CA LYS A 3 4.36 24.58 55.35
C LYS A 3 5.21 24.32 54.12
N LEU A 4 5.41 23.04 53.79
CA LEU A 4 6.09 22.58 52.61
C LEU A 4 5.07 22.57 51.45
N LEU A 5 5.26 23.45 50.46
CA LEU A 5 4.48 23.43 49.22
C LEU A 5 5.16 22.47 48.26
N ILE A 6 4.51 21.36 47.95
CA ILE A 6 4.93 20.41 46.91
C ILE A 6 4.30 20.87 45.60
N THR A 7 5.11 21.41 44.70
CA THR A 7 4.70 21.75 43.33
C THR A 7 4.76 20.47 42.47
N LEU A 8 3.60 19.97 42.09
CA LEU A 8 3.46 18.82 41.20
C LEU A 8 3.66 19.27 39.75
N CYS A 9 4.83 19.01 39.14
CA CYS A 9 5.06 19.20 37.72
C CYS A 9 4.37 18.07 36.94
N VAL A 10 3.26 18.36 36.27
CA VAL A 10 2.63 17.48 35.33
C VAL A 10 3.43 17.57 34.02
N LEU A 11 4.26 16.56 33.74
CA LEU A 11 4.91 16.38 32.45
C LEU A 11 3.84 15.88 31.43
N GLY A 12 3.30 16.80 30.65
CA GLY A 12 2.43 16.49 29.53
C GLY A 12 3.23 15.81 28.44
N SER A 13 3.06 14.51 28.28
CA SER A 13 3.57 13.76 27.13
C SER A 13 2.81 14.20 25.87
N ALA A 14 3.43 15.04 25.06
CA ALA A 14 2.92 15.37 23.74
C ALA A 14 3.10 14.14 22.82
N THR A 15 2.07 13.31 22.70
CA THR A 15 2.00 12.31 21.63
C THR A 15 1.81 13.04 20.32
N ALA A 16 2.88 13.18 19.54
CA ALA A 16 2.78 13.65 18.16
C ALA A 16 1.92 12.64 17.39
N ARG A 17 0.66 12.98 17.17
CA ARG A 17 -0.20 12.27 16.21
C ARG A 17 0.28 12.69 14.83
N TYR A 18 1.02 11.82 14.16
CA TYR A 18 1.26 11.96 12.73
C TYR A 18 -0.10 11.79 12.05
N ALA A 19 -0.70 12.91 11.65
CA ALA A 19 -1.82 12.89 10.74
C ALA A 19 -1.27 12.34 9.42
N THR A 20 -1.61 11.10 9.08
CA THR A 20 -1.36 10.54 7.74
C THR A 20 -2.25 11.34 6.78
N ALA A 21 -1.63 12.25 6.05
CA ALA A 21 -2.32 12.91 4.94
C ALA A 21 -2.76 11.80 3.97
N GLN A 22 -4.01 11.86 3.51
CA GLN A 22 -4.44 10.95 2.45
C GLN A 22 -3.58 11.20 1.21
N PRO A 23 -3.18 10.14 0.49
CA PRO A 23 -2.41 10.30 -0.74
C PRO A 23 -3.22 11.08 -1.79
N ASP A 24 -2.53 11.87 -2.60
CA ASP A 24 -3.14 12.48 -3.80
C ASP A 24 -3.34 11.39 -4.85
N VAL A 25 -4.60 11.10 -5.20
CA VAL A 25 -4.94 10.05 -6.16
C VAL A 25 -5.46 10.68 -7.44
N ARG A 26 -4.71 10.52 -8.53
CA ARG A 26 -5.12 10.88 -9.88
C ARG A 26 -5.44 9.63 -10.67
N ILE A 27 -6.63 9.60 -11.29
CA ILE A 27 -7.04 8.53 -12.20
C ILE A 27 -7.01 9.12 -13.60
N GLU A 28 -6.08 8.64 -14.43
CA GLU A 28 -6.04 9.03 -15.84
C GLU A 28 -7.17 8.32 -16.61
N PRO A 29 -7.72 8.97 -17.66
CA PRO A 29 -8.64 8.29 -18.57
C PRO A 29 -8.00 6.99 -19.06
N PRO A 30 -8.78 5.89 -19.23
CA PRO A 30 -8.25 4.65 -19.80
C PRO A 30 -7.58 4.97 -21.12
N ALA A 31 -6.27 4.72 -21.22
CA ALA A 31 -5.61 4.77 -22.51
C ALA A 31 -6.25 3.70 -23.38
N ASN A 32 -6.47 3.93 -24.69
CA ASN A 32 -7.04 2.97 -25.64
C ASN A 32 -6.97 1.55 -25.10
N VAL A 33 -8.02 1.15 -24.34
CA VAL A 33 -8.02 -0.14 -23.65
C VAL A 33 -8.00 -1.19 -24.73
N GLU A 34 -6.82 -1.76 -25.01
CA GLU A 34 -6.66 -2.81 -25.98
C GLU A 34 -7.42 -4.03 -25.49
N GLY A 35 -8.59 -4.24 -26.03
CA GLY A 35 -9.40 -5.40 -25.69
C GLY A 35 -10.77 -5.32 -26.37
N PRO A 36 -11.39 -6.46 -26.68
CA PRO A 36 -12.69 -6.52 -27.33
C PRO A 36 -13.84 -6.11 -26.39
N ARG A 37 -13.57 -5.81 -25.13
CA ARG A 37 -14.58 -5.49 -24.12
C ARG A 37 -14.46 -4.04 -23.68
N VAL A 38 -15.60 -3.36 -23.62
CA VAL A 38 -15.69 -2.02 -23.06
C VAL A 38 -15.60 -2.13 -21.53
N LEU A 39 -14.70 -1.36 -20.93
CA LEU A 39 -14.59 -1.25 -19.47
C LEU A 39 -15.74 -0.39 -18.95
N GLU A 40 -16.62 -0.98 -18.15
CA GLU A 40 -17.70 -0.27 -17.48
C GLU A 40 -17.14 0.61 -16.36
N GLU A 41 -17.68 1.82 -16.23
CA GLU A 41 -17.24 2.81 -15.22
C GLU A 41 -17.31 2.25 -13.79
N GLN A 42 -18.36 1.49 -13.47
CA GLN A 42 -18.52 0.86 -12.16
C GLN A 42 -17.40 -0.14 -11.89
N THR A 43 -17.01 -0.93 -12.89
CA THR A 43 -15.90 -1.88 -12.79
C THR A 43 -14.57 -1.15 -12.61
N ALA A 44 -14.31 -0.10 -13.40
CA ALA A 44 -13.10 0.73 -13.26
C ALA A 44 -12.97 1.31 -11.84
N THR A 45 -14.06 1.88 -11.31
CA THR A 45 -14.12 2.43 -9.97
C THR A 45 -13.83 1.37 -8.90
N ALA A 46 -14.43 0.17 -9.03
CA ALA A 46 -14.21 -0.92 -8.09
C ALA A 46 -12.75 -1.40 -8.12
N VAL A 47 -12.16 -1.56 -9.31
CA VAL A 47 -10.76 -1.98 -9.50
C VAL A 47 -9.80 -0.99 -8.84
N VAL A 48 -9.96 0.30 -9.08
CA VAL A 48 -9.10 1.34 -8.50
C VAL A 48 -9.23 1.38 -6.98
N ARG A 49 -10.46 1.33 -6.44
CA ARG A 49 -10.71 1.27 -5.01
C ARG A 49 -10.01 0.07 -4.36
N ASP A 50 -10.17 -1.11 -4.92
CA ASP A 50 -9.62 -2.35 -4.37
C ASP A 50 -8.09 -2.39 -4.51
N TYR A 51 -7.55 -1.82 -5.58
CA TYR A 51 -6.11 -1.62 -5.74
C TYR A 51 -5.53 -0.69 -4.66
N LEU A 52 -6.13 0.47 -4.42
CA LEU A 52 -5.67 1.39 -3.37
C LEU A 52 -5.78 0.74 -1.99
N GLN A 53 -6.82 -0.07 -1.74
CA GLN A 53 -6.93 -0.85 -0.51
C GLN A 53 -5.77 -1.85 -0.37
N SER A 54 -5.31 -2.46 -1.46
CA SER A 54 -4.17 -3.38 -1.42
C SER A 54 -2.86 -2.71 -0.96
N TRP A 55 -2.66 -1.42 -1.25
CA TRP A 55 -1.53 -0.65 -0.72
C TRP A 55 -1.57 -0.54 0.80
N HIS A 56 -2.74 -0.32 1.39
CA HIS A 56 -2.90 -0.30 2.85
C HIS A 56 -2.58 -1.66 3.47
N SER A 57 -3.06 -2.75 2.87
CA SER A 57 -2.79 -4.11 3.36
C SER A 57 -1.31 -4.46 3.25
N MET A 58 -0.65 -4.11 2.14
CA MET A 58 0.79 -4.28 1.97
C MET A 58 1.59 -3.48 3.00
N SER A 59 1.27 -2.20 3.17
CA SER A 59 1.93 -1.33 4.15
C SER A 59 1.77 -1.89 5.58
N ALA A 60 0.57 -2.33 5.95
CA ALA A 60 0.31 -2.94 7.26
C ALA A 60 1.09 -4.24 7.44
N ALA A 61 1.12 -5.12 6.43
CA ALA A 61 1.85 -6.38 6.47
C ALA A 61 3.36 -6.17 6.69
N LEU A 62 3.96 -5.23 5.97
CA LEU A 62 5.38 -4.88 6.09
C LEU A 62 5.70 -4.18 7.42
N GLN A 63 4.80 -3.33 7.92
CA GLN A 63 4.99 -2.64 9.18
C GLN A 63 4.89 -3.59 10.38
N GLN A 64 3.94 -4.54 10.34
CA GLN A 64 3.64 -5.44 11.44
C GLN A 64 4.39 -6.78 11.34
N ASN A 65 5.10 -7.04 10.23
CA ASN A 65 5.71 -8.32 9.92
C ASN A 65 4.69 -9.48 9.90
N ASP A 66 3.47 -9.18 9.43
CA ASP A 66 2.36 -10.13 9.37
C ASP A 66 1.91 -10.35 7.92
N ALA A 67 2.30 -11.50 7.35
CA ALA A 67 1.98 -11.85 5.97
C ALA A 67 0.49 -12.19 5.76
N ASP A 68 -0.26 -12.54 6.80
CA ASP A 68 -1.67 -12.91 6.70
C ASP A 68 -2.54 -11.69 6.31
N LEU A 69 -2.05 -10.48 6.61
CA LEU A 69 -2.70 -9.23 6.20
C LEU A 69 -2.78 -9.04 4.67
N LEU A 70 -1.98 -9.79 3.91
CA LEU A 70 -2.01 -9.78 2.44
C LEU A 70 -3.18 -10.57 1.86
N ASP A 71 -3.71 -11.55 2.57
CA ASP A 71 -4.64 -12.56 2.04
C ASP A 71 -5.95 -11.97 1.53
N THR A 72 -6.35 -10.82 2.04
CA THR A 72 -7.58 -10.15 1.64
C THR A 72 -7.50 -9.53 0.25
N ASP A 73 -6.35 -8.91 -0.09
CA ASP A 73 -6.22 -8.04 -1.26
C ASP A 73 -5.20 -8.55 -2.29
N PHE A 74 -4.40 -9.55 -1.94
CA PHE A 74 -3.41 -10.16 -2.83
C PHE A 74 -3.70 -11.64 -3.09
N ALA A 75 -3.25 -12.14 -4.26
CA ALA A 75 -3.35 -13.53 -4.66
C ALA A 75 -2.15 -13.93 -5.54
N GLY A 76 -1.91 -15.23 -5.68
CA GLY A 76 -0.88 -15.79 -6.57
C GLY A 76 0.51 -15.20 -6.34
N THR A 77 1.23 -14.91 -7.42
CA THR A 77 2.64 -14.50 -7.35
C THR A 77 2.86 -13.16 -6.62
N ALA A 78 1.90 -12.25 -6.62
CA ALA A 78 2.01 -11.00 -5.87
C ALA A 78 1.98 -11.27 -4.37
N ARG A 79 1.03 -12.09 -3.92
CA ARG A 79 0.91 -12.51 -2.52
C ARG A 79 2.16 -13.25 -2.05
N ASP A 80 2.64 -14.21 -2.84
CA ASP A 80 3.77 -15.06 -2.47
C ASP A 80 5.07 -14.26 -2.31
N LYS A 81 5.37 -13.37 -3.26
CA LYS A 81 6.56 -12.51 -3.21
C LYS A 81 6.52 -11.51 -2.05
N LEU A 82 5.37 -10.90 -1.80
CA LEU A 82 5.23 -9.98 -0.66
C LEU A 82 5.34 -10.71 0.67
N ALA A 83 4.74 -11.90 0.79
CA ALA A 83 4.86 -12.73 2.00
C ALA A 83 6.31 -13.15 2.27
N GLU A 84 7.06 -13.52 1.22
CA GLU A 84 8.49 -13.81 1.33
C GLU A 84 9.27 -12.59 1.83
N THR A 85 8.97 -11.40 1.32
CA THR A 85 9.58 -10.14 1.77
C THR A 85 9.27 -9.86 3.24
N VAL A 86 8.00 -10.00 3.66
CA VAL A 86 7.57 -9.82 5.06
C VAL A 86 8.30 -10.80 5.98
N GLN A 87 8.38 -12.08 5.60
CA GLN A 87 9.05 -13.10 6.39
C GLN A 87 10.56 -12.85 6.51
N GLU A 88 11.22 -12.44 5.42
CA GLU A 88 12.65 -12.14 5.42
C GLU A 88 12.98 -10.94 6.29
N GLN A 89 12.22 -9.84 6.20
CA GLN A 89 12.45 -8.68 7.07
C GLN A 89 12.20 -9.01 8.54
N ALA A 90 11.16 -9.82 8.86
CA ALA A 90 10.89 -10.30 10.21
C ALA A 90 12.06 -11.11 10.78
N ARG A 91 12.63 -12.01 9.95
CA ARG A 91 13.82 -12.81 10.32
C ARG A 91 15.04 -11.95 10.63
N LEU A 92 15.17 -10.80 9.98
CA LEU A 92 16.25 -9.83 10.20
C LEU A 92 15.98 -8.86 11.34
N GLY A 93 14.81 -8.91 11.99
CA GLY A 93 14.39 -7.95 13.01
C GLY A 93 14.05 -6.57 12.45
N LEU A 94 13.81 -6.48 11.14
CA LEU A 94 13.47 -5.25 10.44
C LEU A 94 11.96 -5.08 10.28
N SER A 95 11.52 -3.84 10.09
CA SER A 95 10.19 -3.51 9.60
C SER A 95 10.26 -2.33 8.63
N ALA A 96 9.33 -2.27 7.68
CA ALA A 96 9.25 -1.22 6.69
C ALA A 96 7.92 -0.47 6.81
N HIS A 97 7.99 0.85 6.97
CA HIS A 97 6.84 1.74 7.05
C HIS A 97 6.72 2.52 5.74
N TYR A 98 5.63 2.34 5.04
CA TYR A 98 5.32 3.05 3.80
C TYR A 98 4.38 4.22 4.11
N LEU A 99 4.73 5.38 3.61
CA LEU A 99 3.93 6.60 3.69
C LEU A 99 3.58 7.04 2.28
N ASP A 100 2.39 6.66 1.82
CA ASP A 100 1.89 7.01 0.49
C ASP A 100 1.70 8.51 0.37
N ARG A 101 2.15 9.07 -0.76
CA ARG A 101 2.02 10.49 -1.08
C ARG A 101 1.14 10.74 -2.28
N ALA A 102 1.36 10.00 -3.36
CA ALA A 102 0.57 10.16 -4.58
C ALA A 102 0.52 8.88 -5.41
N HIS A 103 -0.59 8.70 -6.09
CA HIS A 103 -0.84 7.68 -7.09
C HIS A 103 -1.33 8.33 -8.39
N ASP A 104 -0.77 7.89 -9.53
CA ASP A 104 -1.19 8.29 -10.87
C ASP A 104 -1.52 7.02 -11.66
N ILE A 105 -2.81 6.65 -11.61
CA ILE A 105 -3.32 5.33 -12.01
C ILE A 105 -3.94 5.40 -13.40
N GLN A 106 -3.56 4.48 -14.27
CA GLN A 106 -4.16 4.30 -15.59
C GLN A 106 -4.49 2.82 -15.85
N ILE A 107 -5.74 2.51 -16.17
CA ILE A 107 -6.13 1.18 -16.65
C ILE A 107 -5.72 1.07 -18.12
N VAL A 108 -4.94 0.05 -18.45
CA VAL A 108 -4.34 -0.12 -19.77
C VAL A 108 -4.86 -1.33 -20.53
N PHE A 109 -5.42 -2.33 -19.85
CA PHE A 109 -5.91 -3.55 -20.49
C PHE A 109 -7.06 -4.18 -19.70
N ILE A 110 -8.01 -4.80 -20.44
CA ILE A 110 -9.03 -5.71 -19.91
C ILE A 110 -9.05 -6.98 -20.77
N SER A 111 -9.01 -8.15 -20.12
CA SER A 111 -9.11 -9.42 -20.83
C SER A 111 -10.49 -9.64 -21.46
N PRO A 112 -10.59 -10.42 -22.58
CA PRO A 112 -11.86 -10.65 -23.26
C PRO A 112 -12.94 -11.28 -22.38
N ASP A 113 -12.55 -12.12 -21.43
CA ASP A 113 -13.44 -12.74 -20.45
C ASP A 113 -13.79 -11.82 -19.28
N GLY A 114 -13.11 -10.68 -19.14
CA GLY A 114 -13.29 -9.73 -18.04
C GLY A 114 -12.71 -10.22 -16.70
N LEU A 115 -11.88 -11.26 -16.70
CA LEU A 115 -11.30 -11.86 -15.48
C LEU A 115 -9.91 -11.33 -15.15
N SER A 116 -9.36 -10.43 -15.95
CA SER A 116 -8.09 -9.76 -15.68
C SER A 116 -8.14 -8.32 -16.17
N ILE A 117 -7.68 -7.43 -15.30
CA ILE A 117 -7.49 -6.01 -15.62
C ILE A 117 -6.05 -5.65 -15.29
N GLU A 118 -5.36 -5.02 -16.25
CA GLU A 118 -4.04 -4.45 -16.02
C GLU A 118 -4.15 -2.94 -15.85
N LEU A 119 -3.45 -2.43 -14.86
CA LEU A 119 -3.23 -1.01 -14.67
C LEU A 119 -1.74 -0.72 -14.49
N THR A 120 -1.37 0.50 -14.80
CA THR A 120 -0.09 1.08 -14.42
C THR A 120 -0.32 2.16 -13.37
N ASP A 121 0.60 2.28 -12.42
CA ASP A 121 0.56 3.31 -11.40
C ASP A 121 1.96 3.92 -11.20
N ARG A 122 2.03 5.26 -11.24
CA ARG A 122 3.22 6.01 -10.84
C ARG A 122 3.01 6.44 -9.40
N VAL A 123 3.71 5.77 -8.50
CA VAL A 123 3.56 5.99 -7.06
C VAL A 123 4.70 6.82 -6.52
N GLU A 124 4.37 7.79 -5.69
CA GLU A 124 5.31 8.55 -4.88
C GLU A 124 5.06 8.21 -3.40
N TYR A 125 6.09 7.74 -2.71
CA TYR A 125 6.00 7.34 -1.31
C TYR A 125 7.33 7.51 -0.59
N ASP A 126 7.28 7.62 0.74
CA ASP A 126 8.46 7.47 1.59
C ASP A 126 8.47 6.07 2.19
N VAL A 127 9.62 5.45 2.22
CA VAL A 127 9.85 4.22 2.96
C VAL A 127 10.81 4.47 4.11
N GLN A 128 10.41 4.07 5.31
CA GLN A 128 11.24 4.15 6.51
C GLN A 128 11.52 2.73 6.99
N ILE A 129 12.78 2.40 7.16
CA ILE A 129 13.21 1.10 7.70
C ILE A 129 13.56 1.25 9.17
N PHE A 130 13.07 0.32 9.97
CA PHE A 130 13.34 0.23 11.40
C PHE A 130 14.06 -1.09 11.70
N ASP A 131 15.00 -1.03 12.63
CA ASP A 131 15.66 -2.16 13.28
C ASP A 131 15.21 -2.17 14.75
N HIS A 132 14.37 -3.13 15.14
CA HIS A 132 13.82 -3.23 16.49
C HIS A 132 13.32 -1.85 17.02
N ASP A 133 12.38 -1.23 16.36
CA ASP A 133 11.78 0.07 16.68
C ASP A 133 12.72 1.30 16.57
N LYS A 134 13.95 1.11 16.10
CA LYS A 134 14.88 2.23 15.86
C LYS A 134 14.90 2.57 14.37
N PRO A 135 14.63 3.82 13.99
CA PRO A 135 14.72 4.22 12.59
C PRO A 135 16.17 4.12 12.09
N VAL A 136 16.37 3.37 11.01
CA VAL A 136 17.70 3.16 10.38
C VAL A 136 17.86 4.08 9.18
N THR A 137 16.84 4.16 8.33
CA THR A 137 16.88 4.99 7.12
C THR A 137 15.48 5.42 6.72
N SER A 138 15.43 6.53 5.97
CA SER A 138 14.21 7.01 5.32
C SER A 138 14.58 7.42 3.90
N GLN A 139 13.80 6.97 2.92
CA GLN A 139 14.04 7.23 1.52
C GLN A 139 12.74 7.63 0.82
N HIS A 140 12.83 8.69 0.02
CA HIS A 140 11.77 9.09 -0.88
C HIS A 140 11.88 8.30 -2.19
N MET A 141 10.78 7.68 -2.61
CA MET A 141 10.72 6.79 -3.77
C MET A 141 9.69 7.28 -4.78
N ARG A 142 10.03 7.11 -6.05
CA ARG A 142 9.11 7.22 -7.18
C ARG A 142 9.28 5.96 -8.02
N THR A 143 8.21 5.19 -8.13
CA THR A 143 8.27 3.90 -8.81
C THR A 143 7.05 3.75 -9.71
N ARG A 144 7.25 3.18 -10.88
CA ARG A 144 6.14 2.77 -11.75
C ARG A 144 5.84 1.31 -11.51
N TYR A 145 4.57 1.01 -11.22
CA TYR A 145 4.09 -0.35 -11.06
C TYR A 145 3.26 -0.78 -12.27
N THR A 146 3.43 -2.04 -12.66
CA THR A 146 2.50 -2.78 -13.52
C THR A 146 1.76 -3.76 -12.63
N VAL A 147 0.44 -3.69 -12.65
CA VAL A 147 -0.42 -4.42 -11.74
C VAL A 147 -1.50 -5.15 -12.52
N VAL A 148 -1.67 -6.45 -12.24
CA VAL A 148 -2.80 -7.22 -12.78
C VAL A 148 -3.70 -7.62 -11.63
N LEU A 149 -4.99 -7.29 -11.77
CA LEU A 149 -6.02 -7.66 -10.83
C LEU A 149 -6.93 -8.74 -11.43
N THR A 150 -7.46 -9.59 -10.55
CA THR A 150 -8.44 -10.63 -10.89
C THR A 150 -9.63 -10.55 -9.93
N PRO A 151 -10.87 -10.79 -10.41
CA PRO A 151 -12.02 -10.78 -9.53
C PRO A 151 -11.97 -11.96 -8.55
N ALA A 152 -12.38 -11.69 -7.32
CA ALA A 152 -12.64 -12.67 -6.28
C ALA A 152 -14.08 -12.49 -5.79
N GLU A 153 -14.52 -13.25 -4.80
CA GLU A 153 -15.93 -13.30 -4.35
C GLU A 153 -16.55 -11.92 -4.08
N ALA A 154 -15.81 -11.01 -3.45
CA ALA A 154 -16.34 -9.71 -3.03
C ALA A 154 -15.54 -8.50 -3.54
N ARG A 155 -14.37 -8.72 -4.17
CA ARG A 155 -13.46 -7.65 -4.58
C ARG A 155 -12.49 -8.09 -5.66
N TRP A 156 -11.74 -7.14 -6.19
CA TRP A 156 -10.59 -7.40 -7.04
C TRP A 156 -9.34 -7.63 -6.17
N LYS A 157 -8.56 -8.66 -6.49
CA LYS A 157 -7.27 -8.94 -5.83
C LYS A 157 -6.12 -8.73 -6.78
N VAL A 158 -5.03 -8.18 -6.25
CA VAL A 158 -3.77 -8.02 -6.98
C VAL A 158 -3.09 -9.37 -7.11
N ARG A 159 -2.91 -9.82 -8.37
CA ARG A 159 -2.25 -11.09 -8.72
C ARG A 159 -0.83 -10.93 -9.22
N VAL A 160 -0.55 -9.81 -9.89
CA VAL A 160 0.79 -9.39 -10.30
C VAL A 160 1.03 -7.99 -9.78
N PHE A 161 2.16 -7.78 -9.15
CA PHE A 161 2.57 -6.49 -8.59
C PHE A 161 4.07 -6.31 -8.86
N GLN A 162 4.41 -5.52 -9.87
CA GLN A 162 5.77 -5.42 -10.37
C GLN A 162 6.19 -3.96 -10.50
N GLY A 163 7.13 -3.55 -9.64
CA GLY A 163 7.77 -2.24 -9.71
C GLY A 163 8.86 -2.21 -10.77
N GLN A 164 8.95 -1.09 -11.49
CA GLN A 164 10.03 -0.76 -12.41
C GLN A 164 10.80 0.42 -11.80
N ILE A 165 12.06 0.20 -11.52
CA ILE A 165 12.99 1.23 -11.01
C ILE A 165 13.58 1.99 -12.20
#